data_a7a8ba6ce058a5ef12c2258a57008f00
#
_entry.id   a7a8ba6ce058a5ef12c2258a57008f00
#
_cell.length_a   1.000
_cell.length_b   1.000
_cell.length_c   1.000
_cell.angle_alpha   90.00
_cell.angle_beta   90.00
_cell.angle_gamma   90.00
#
_symmetry.space_group_name_H-M   'P 1'
#
loop_
_entity.id
_entity.type
_entity.pdbx_description
1 polymer ?
#
loop_
_entity_poly.entity_id
_entity_poly.type
_entity_poly.pdbx_seq_one_letter_code
_entity_poly.pdbx_strand_id
1 'polypeptide(L)'
;MRVLLSTYGSRGDVQPMAALAVALRELGAEVRVCAPSDEEFAKLLAGIGVEFVPAAEPVRTLVTGAAPMTPEGLPQRAAALTAAQYEALVTAAEDCDAVVATGLVPAVAAARSVAEELGIPFRYVSYFPTMLPSPHHRPHALPGRPFPPDETDNRVLWDLTSESFNVLYGPGINAHRTSIGQPVVDDALRHVFTGRPLLAADPVLGPWPTSPADAADLADLADLADLDVVQTGAWILPDERPLSAELSAFLDAGEPPVYVGFGSMPMRESADVAQVAVEAVRAHGRRVLVGRGWADLALIDDQDDCLAVGDVNHQALFPRVAAVVHHGGAGTTTTAARAGAPQVVVPQLVDQPYWGARIAELGIGAAHDGPTPTFESLSAALGIALAPETRARATTVAAMIRTDGATVAAKLLLDTVGRETSDRS
;
A
#
# COMPACT_ATOMS: atom_id res chain seq x y z
N MET A 1 16.14 14.12 17.53
CA MET A 1 16.29 13.37 16.26
C MET A 1 15.23 13.85 15.30
N ARG A 2 15.61 14.18 14.07
CA ARG A 2 14.69 14.59 13.00
C ARG A 2 14.71 13.53 11.88
N VAL A 3 13.53 13.06 11.47
CA VAL A 3 13.38 12.01 10.46
C VAL A 3 12.60 12.55 9.28
N LEU A 4 13.14 12.36 8.07
CA LEU A 4 12.44 12.62 6.83
C LEU A 4 11.77 11.33 6.33
N LEU A 5 10.46 11.36 6.21
CA LEU A 5 9.67 10.30 5.60
C LEU A 5 9.35 10.69 4.16
N SER A 6 9.66 9.84 3.20
CA SER A 6 9.48 10.12 1.77
C SER A 6 8.62 9.06 1.11
N THR A 7 7.61 9.50 0.36
CA THR A 7 6.78 8.61 -0.44
C THR A 7 6.31 9.27 -1.73
N TYR A 8 6.09 8.48 -2.76
CA TYR A 8 5.35 8.91 -3.94
C TYR A 8 4.43 7.77 -4.39
N GLY A 9 3.13 8.00 -4.22
CA GLY A 9 2.08 7.06 -4.51
C GLY A 9 0.72 7.59 -4.06
N SER A 10 -0.26 6.72 -4.00
CA SER A 10 -1.63 7.07 -3.62
C SER A 10 -1.81 7.20 -2.10
N ARG A 11 -3.05 7.35 -1.66
CA ARG A 11 -3.40 7.36 -0.23
C ARG A 11 -2.89 6.11 0.51
N GLY A 12 -2.80 4.96 -0.19
CA GLY A 12 -2.24 3.72 0.37
C GLY A 12 -0.76 3.83 0.74
N ASP A 13 -0.02 4.74 0.10
CA ASP A 13 1.39 5.00 0.39
C ASP A 13 1.57 6.11 1.45
N VAL A 14 0.75 7.15 1.40
CA VAL A 14 0.89 8.34 2.27
C VAL A 14 0.34 8.09 3.67
N GLN A 15 -0.80 7.42 3.79
CA GLN A 15 -1.47 7.22 5.09
C GLN A 15 -0.66 6.37 6.08
N PRO A 16 0.03 5.28 5.68
CA PRO A 16 0.93 4.56 6.59
C PRO A 16 2.15 5.39 7.02
N MET A 17 2.70 6.25 6.12
CA MET A 17 3.76 7.18 6.51
C MET A 17 3.27 8.22 7.52
N ALA A 18 2.03 8.70 7.39
CA ALA A 18 1.42 9.56 8.39
C ALA A 18 1.26 8.85 9.75
N ALA A 19 0.92 7.54 9.76
CA ALA A 19 0.87 6.74 10.98
C ALA A 19 2.25 6.62 11.66
N LEU A 20 3.30 6.36 10.88
CA LEU A 20 4.68 6.35 11.38
C LEU A 20 5.10 7.72 11.90
N ALA A 21 4.74 8.81 11.22
CA ALA A 21 5.04 10.17 11.64
C ALA A 21 4.45 10.49 13.03
N VAL A 22 3.19 10.10 13.26
CA VAL A 22 2.55 10.26 14.58
C VAL A 22 3.30 9.46 15.65
N ALA A 23 3.60 8.19 15.38
CA ALA A 23 4.31 7.33 16.33
C ALA A 23 5.73 7.83 16.67
N LEU A 24 6.46 8.35 15.68
CA LEU A 24 7.79 8.95 15.89
C LEU A 24 7.70 10.22 16.77
N ARG A 25 6.71 11.08 16.50
CA ARG A 25 6.49 12.30 17.30
C ARG A 25 6.09 12.02 18.73
N GLU A 26 5.27 11.00 18.96
CA GLU A 26 4.93 10.53 20.32
C GLU A 26 6.17 10.07 21.11
N LEU A 27 7.21 9.61 20.40
CA LEU A 27 8.50 9.25 20.99
C LEU A 27 9.52 10.41 21.02
N GLY A 28 9.09 11.64 20.70
CA GLY A 28 9.89 12.85 20.81
C GLY A 28 10.75 13.18 19.59
N ALA A 29 10.56 12.51 18.44
CA ALA A 29 11.23 12.89 17.21
C ALA A 29 10.53 14.05 16.50
N GLU A 30 11.29 14.85 15.76
CA GLU A 30 10.78 15.78 14.75
C GLU A 30 10.61 15.03 13.43
N VAL A 31 9.51 15.28 12.70
CA VAL A 31 9.22 14.55 11.49
C VAL A 31 8.74 15.48 10.39
N ARG A 32 9.29 15.32 9.19
CA ARG A 32 8.77 15.87 7.93
C ARG A 32 8.28 14.73 7.05
N VAL A 33 7.20 14.96 6.29
CA VAL A 33 6.70 14.00 5.29
C VAL A 33 6.74 14.63 3.92
N CYS A 34 7.57 14.07 3.05
CA CYS A 34 7.62 14.40 1.64
C CYS A 34 6.70 13.46 0.87
N ALA A 35 5.67 14.01 0.21
CA ALA A 35 4.65 13.24 -0.50
C ALA A 35 4.15 14.00 -1.73
N PRO A 36 3.36 13.35 -2.64
CA PRO A 36 2.80 14.02 -3.81
C PRO A 36 2.02 15.27 -3.45
N SER A 37 2.03 16.26 -4.36
CA SER A 37 1.45 17.59 -4.13
C SER A 37 -0.09 17.64 -4.14
N ASP A 38 -0.76 16.49 -3.97
CA ASP A 38 -2.22 16.41 -3.86
C ASP A 38 -2.73 17.13 -2.61
N GLU A 39 -3.80 17.93 -2.77
CA GLU A 39 -4.41 18.71 -1.68
C GLU A 39 -4.91 17.83 -0.52
N GLU A 40 -5.38 16.63 -0.81
CA GLU A 40 -5.85 15.68 0.21
C GLU A 40 -4.72 15.25 1.16
N PHE A 41 -3.49 15.10 0.67
CA PHE A 41 -2.32 14.74 1.50
C PHE A 41 -1.85 15.92 2.35
N ALA A 42 -1.88 17.13 1.78
CA ALA A 42 -1.61 18.34 2.55
C ALA A 42 -2.60 18.49 3.73
N LYS A 43 -3.89 18.26 3.49
CA LYS A 43 -4.92 18.29 4.55
C LYS A 43 -4.74 17.19 5.58
N LEU A 44 -4.41 15.97 5.14
CA LEU A 44 -4.15 14.83 6.03
C LEU A 44 -3.01 15.14 6.99
N LEU A 45 -1.85 15.58 6.46
CA LEU A 45 -0.65 15.84 7.26
C LEU A 45 -0.81 17.08 8.16
N ALA A 46 -1.46 18.12 7.67
CA ALA A 46 -1.81 19.28 8.51
C ALA A 46 -2.75 18.90 9.66
N GLY A 47 -3.72 18.01 9.40
CA GLY A 47 -4.67 17.53 10.41
C GLY A 47 -4.02 16.78 11.58
N ILE A 48 -2.87 16.17 11.36
CA ILE A 48 -2.06 15.51 12.41
C ILE A 48 -0.87 16.35 12.87
N GLY A 49 -0.75 17.59 12.39
CA GLY A 49 0.30 18.55 12.78
C GLY A 49 1.71 18.13 12.31
N VAL A 50 1.84 17.44 11.18
CA VAL A 50 3.13 17.03 10.59
C VAL A 50 3.49 17.98 9.46
N GLU A 51 4.77 18.39 9.40
CA GLU A 51 5.29 19.23 8.32
C GLU A 51 5.21 18.49 6.99
N PHE A 52 4.55 19.09 6.01
CA PHE A 52 4.37 18.57 4.66
C PHE A 52 5.35 19.23 3.68
N VAL A 53 6.11 18.41 2.96
CA VAL A 53 6.96 18.82 1.85
C VAL A 53 6.35 18.27 0.56
N PRO A 54 5.75 19.13 -0.29
CA PRO A 54 5.21 18.68 -1.56
C PRO A 54 6.32 18.29 -2.53
N ALA A 55 6.21 17.13 -3.16
CA ALA A 55 7.15 16.66 -4.17
C ALA A 55 6.43 16.19 -5.44
N ALA A 56 7.01 16.54 -6.57
CA ALA A 56 6.52 16.17 -7.89
C ALA A 56 5.05 16.55 -8.15
N GLU A 57 4.43 15.98 -9.17
CA GLU A 57 3.04 16.25 -9.54
C GLU A 57 2.04 15.49 -8.66
N PRO A 58 0.77 15.98 -8.57
CA PRO A 58 -0.29 15.25 -7.91
C PRO A 58 -0.47 13.85 -8.52
N VAL A 59 -0.43 12.83 -7.69
CA VAL A 59 -0.58 11.44 -8.15
C VAL A 59 -1.99 11.18 -8.71
N ARG A 60 -2.99 11.86 -8.19
CA ARG A 60 -4.36 11.75 -8.70
C ARG A 60 -4.43 12.11 -10.18
N THR A 61 -3.72 13.15 -10.61
CA THR A 61 -3.65 13.56 -12.02
C THR A 61 -3.03 12.49 -12.91
N LEU A 62 -2.00 11.77 -12.41
CA LEU A 62 -1.37 10.67 -13.13
C LEU A 62 -2.30 9.46 -13.28
N VAL A 63 -3.09 9.17 -12.25
CA VAL A 63 -3.95 7.99 -12.20
C VAL A 63 -5.26 8.21 -12.94
N THR A 64 -5.87 9.40 -12.83
CA THR A 64 -7.17 9.74 -13.45
C THR A 64 -7.04 10.48 -14.79
N GLY A 65 -5.82 10.81 -15.21
CA GLY A 65 -5.55 11.56 -16.44
C GLY A 65 -6.01 10.85 -17.71
N ALA A 66 -6.38 11.63 -18.74
CA ALA A 66 -6.98 11.14 -19.98
C ALA A 66 -6.03 10.28 -20.86
N ALA A 67 -4.71 10.37 -20.66
CA ALA A 67 -3.74 9.58 -21.41
C ALA A 67 -3.33 8.32 -20.65
N PRO A 68 -3.59 7.12 -21.19
CA PRO A 68 -3.15 5.88 -20.57
C PRO A 68 -1.61 5.87 -20.48
N MET A 69 -1.10 5.34 -19.36
CA MET A 69 0.32 5.11 -19.19
C MET A 69 0.75 3.99 -20.15
N THR A 70 1.58 4.35 -21.15
CA THR A 70 2.13 3.34 -22.06
C THR A 70 3.46 2.81 -21.52
N PRO A 71 3.80 1.55 -21.74
CA PRO A 71 5.09 0.99 -21.33
C PRO A 71 6.29 1.77 -21.87
N GLU A 72 6.18 2.31 -23.09
CA GLU A 72 7.23 3.09 -23.74
C GLU A 72 7.50 4.46 -23.06
N GLY A 73 6.49 5.04 -22.43
CA GLY A 73 6.59 6.31 -21.70
C GLY A 73 7.10 6.17 -20.26
N LEU A 74 7.15 4.94 -19.72
CA LEU A 74 7.55 4.72 -18.34
C LEU A 74 8.98 5.16 -18.00
N PRO A 75 10.02 4.90 -18.81
CA PRO A 75 11.39 5.30 -18.49
C PRO A 75 11.56 6.83 -18.37
N GLN A 76 10.92 7.59 -19.25
CA GLN A 76 10.99 9.07 -19.24
C GLN A 76 10.27 9.63 -18.00
N ARG A 77 9.11 9.09 -17.66
CA ARG A 77 8.38 9.49 -16.46
C ARG A 77 9.13 9.12 -15.17
N ALA A 78 9.76 7.95 -15.15
CA ALA A 78 10.59 7.52 -14.05
C ALA A 78 11.78 8.47 -13.83
N ALA A 79 12.49 8.87 -14.91
CA ALA A 79 13.57 9.83 -14.84
C ALA A 79 13.10 11.20 -14.32
N ALA A 80 11.96 11.70 -14.82
CA ALA A 80 11.39 12.97 -14.37
C ALA A 80 10.98 12.90 -12.88
N LEU A 81 10.38 11.79 -12.44
CA LEU A 81 10.02 11.58 -11.04
C LEU A 81 11.26 11.53 -10.15
N THR A 82 12.32 10.83 -10.57
CA THR A 82 13.58 10.77 -9.80
C THR A 82 14.14 12.18 -9.58
N ALA A 83 14.20 13.03 -10.63
CA ALA A 83 14.70 14.38 -10.53
C ALA A 83 13.83 15.27 -9.62
N ALA A 84 12.51 15.27 -9.85
CA ALA A 84 11.59 16.10 -9.06
C ALA A 84 11.55 15.70 -7.57
N GLN A 85 11.62 14.40 -7.29
CA GLN A 85 11.67 13.91 -5.91
C GLN A 85 12.98 14.31 -5.23
N TYR A 86 14.11 14.20 -5.93
CA TYR A 86 15.40 14.61 -5.39
C TYR A 86 15.45 16.10 -5.06
N GLU A 87 14.98 16.97 -5.96
CA GLU A 87 14.92 18.42 -5.73
C GLU A 87 14.13 18.79 -4.46
N ALA A 88 13.00 18.12 -4.23
CA ALA A 88 12.21 18.35 -3.03
C ALA A 88 12.91 17.83 -1.76
N LEU A 89 13.57 16.67 -1.85
CA LEU A 89 14.16 16.00 -0.70
C LEU A 89 15.49 16.62 -0.26
N VAL A 90 16.34 17.08 -1.18
CA VAL A 90 17.68 17.59 -0.84
C VAL A 90 17.62 18.72 0.18
N THR A 91 16.71 19.67 0.02
CA THR A 91 16.51 20.76 0.99
C THR A 91 15.78 20.28 2.24
N ALA A 92 14.79 19.39 2.10
CA ALA A 92 14.02 18.89 3.24
C ALA A 92 14.84 18.01 4.19
N ALA A 93 15.95 17.44 3.72
CA ALA A 93 16.80 16.51 4.46
C ALA A 93 18.02 17.16 5.12
N GLU A 94 18.36 18.45 4.80
CA GLU A 94 19.63 19.09 5.21
C GLU A 94 19.94 18.97 6.72
N ASP A 95 18.95 18.95 7.58
CA ASP A 95 19.09 18.88 9.04
C ASP A 95 18.42 17.62 9.62
N CYS A 96 18.24 16.58 8.80
CA CYS A 96 17.66 15.31 9.21
C CYS A 96 18.73 14.29 9.61
N ASP A 97 18.40 13.45 10.59
CA ASP A 97 19.27 12.37 11.08
C ASP A 97 19.07 11.05 10.30
N ALA A 98 17.95 10.91 9.58
CA ALA A 98 17.64 9.72 8.79
C ALA A 98 16.58 9.99 7.72
N VAL A 99 16.58 9.16 6.66
CA VAL A 99 15.54 9.09 5.63
C VAL A 99 14.88 7.74 5.64
N VAL A 100 13.55 7.72 5.63
CA VAL A 100 12.72 6.51 5.47
C VAL A 100 11.88 6.68 4.20
N ALA A 101 11.93 5.73 3.27
CA ALA A 101 11.25 5.88 2.00
C ALA A 101 10.45 4.65 1.56
N THR A 102 9.36 4.90 0.83
CA THR A 102 8.47 3.92 0.20
C THR A 102 7.85 4.47 -1.09
N GLY A 103 7.06 3.65 -1.78
CA GLY A 103 6.33 4.04 -2.99
C GLY A 103 7.06 3.65 -4.27
N LEU A 104 6.89 4.44 -5.33
CA LEU A 104 7.48 4.13 -6.62
C LEU A 104 9.01 4.14 -6.58
N VAL A 105 9.63 3.10 -7.17
CA VAL A 105 11.08 2.89 -7.17
C VAL A 105 11.90 4.11 -7.57
N PRO A 106 11.55 4.88 -8.62
CA PRO A 106 12.30 6.11 -8.97
C PRO A 106 12.33 7.15 -7.84
N ALA A 107 11.23 7.31 -7.10
CA ALA A 107 11.17 8.23 -5.97
C ALA A 107 11.99 7.73 -4.76
N VAL A 108 11.97 6.41 -4.52
CA VAL A 108 12.79 5.79 -3.46
C VAL A 108 14.26 5.88 -3.79
N ALA A 109 14.67 5.69 -5.06
CA ALA A 109 16.05 5.84 -5.50
C ALA A 109 16.56 7.29 -5.31
N ALA A 110 15.71 8.29 -5.56
CA ALA A 110 16.02 9.68 -5.26
C ALA A 110 16.24 9.93 -3.77
N ALA A 111 15.35 9.41 -2.92
CA ALA A 111 15.47 9.52 -1.47
C ALA A 111 16.77 8.87 -0.94
N ARG A 112 17.16 7.73 -1.51
CA ARG A 112 18.43 7.10 -1.19
C ARG A 112 19.62 7.93 -1.64
N SER A 113 19.58 8.51 -2.84
CA SER A 113 20.66 9.38 -3.33
C SER A 113 20.89 10.58 -2.41
N VAL A 114 19.81 11.18 -1.88
CA VAL A 114 19.91 12.27 -0.88
C VAL A 114 20.54 11.75 0.42
N ALA A 115 20.12 10.61 0.93
CA ALA A 115 20.70 10.03 2.15
C ALA A 115 22.19 9.70 1.99
N GLU A 116 22.61 9.19 0.83
CA GLU A 116 24.01 8.93 0.49
C GLU A 116 24.83 10.23 0.43
N GLU A 117 24.29 11.29 -0.18
CA GLU A 117 24.96 12.59 -0.26
C GLU A 117 25.18 13.22 1.11
N LEU A 118 24.18 13.15 1.99
CA LEU A 118 24.28 13.69 3.35
C LEU A 118 24.98 12.74 4.33
N GLY A 119 25.26 11.51 3.92
CA GLY A 119 25.88 10.50 4.76
C GLY A 119 25.00 10.08 5.94
N ILE A 120 23.68 10.13 5.82
CA ILE A 120 22.73 9.76 6.88
C ILE A 120 22.08 8.39 6.61
N PRO A 121 21.58 7.69 7.65
CA PRO A 121 20.89 6.42 7.51
C PRO A 121 19.70 6.47 6.57
N PHE A 122 19.55 5.43 5.75
CA PHE A 122 18.43 5.20 4.86
C PHE A 122 17.70 3.91 5.22
N ARG A 123 16.36 3.91 5.20
CA ARG A 123 15.53 2.71 5.37
C ARG A 123 14.44 2.66 4.31
N TYR A 124 14.37 1.53 3.61
CA TYR A 124 13.26 1.21 2.71
C TYR A 124 12.11 0.56 3.48
N VAL A 125 10.88 0.87 3.09
CA VAL A 125 9.67 0.26 3.64
C VAL A 125 8.82 -0.34 2.53
N SER A 126 8.33 -1.56 2.73
CA SER A 126 7.27 -2.17 1.94
C SER A 126 6.02 -2.38 2.78
N TYR A 127 4.85 -2.20 2.16
CA TYR A 127 3.55 -2.48 2.79
C TYR A 127 3.02 -3.88 2.47
N PHE A 128 3.74 -4.64 1.66
CA PHE A 128 3.35 -5.99 1.25
C PHE A 128 4.57 -6.87 0.97
N PRO A 129 4.48 -8.19 1.26
CA PRO A 129 5.62 -9.08 1.14
C PRO A 129 6.14 -9.24 -0.29
N THR A 130 5.24 -9.20 -1.28
CA THR A 130 5.57 -9.48 -2.70
C THR A 130 6.35 -8.36 -3.39
N MET A 131 6.76 -7.31 -2.67
CA MET A 131 7.73 -6.32 -3.13
C MET A 131 9.15 -6.65 -2.69
N LEU A 132 9.31 -7.51 -1.71
CA LEU A 132 10.62 -7.90 -1.18
C LEU A 132 11.02 -9.26 -1.76
N PRO A 133 12.24 -9.41 -2.31
CA PRO A 133 12.71 -10.66 -2.89
C PRO A 133 12.65 -11.82 -1.89
N SER A 134 12.00 -12.91 -2.31
CA SER A 134 11.82 -14.11 -1.50
C SER A 134 11.48 -15.32 -2.36
N PRO A 135 12.01 -16.51 -2.09
CA PRO A 135 11.62 -17.73 -2.76
C PRO A 135 10.18 -18.14 -2.45
N HIS A 136 9.59 -17.58 -1.38
CA HIS A 136 8.23 -17.92 -0.92
C HIS A 136 7.13 -17.04 -1.50
N HIS A 137 7.49 -15.92 -2.14
CA HIS A 137 6.54 -14.97 -2.68
C HIS A 137 6.81 -14.71 -4.17
N ARG A 138 5.78 -14.95 -5.00
CA ARG A 138 5.84 -14.57 -6.41
C ARG A 138 5.86 -13.05 -6.53
N PRO A 139 6.84 -12.44 -7.23
CA PRO A 139 6.81 -11.01 -7.53
C PRO A 139 5.67 -10.68 -8.50
N HIS A 140 5.30 -9.41 -8.58
CA HIS A 140 4.37 -8.95 -9.60
C HIS A 140 5.11 -8.56 -10.88
N ALA A 141 4.49 -8.86 -12.04
CA ALA A 141 5.04 -8.46 -13.33
C ALA A 141 4.92 -6.94 -13.52
N LEU A 142 5.93 -6.32 -14.15
CA LEU A 142 5.89 -4.91 -14.49
C LEU A 142 5.13 -4.65 -15.81
N PRO A 143 4.56 -3.45 -16.00
CA PRO A 143 3.85 -3.11 -17.24
C PRO A 143 4.69 -3.36 -18.50
N GLY A 144 4.14 -4.07 -19.44
CA GLY A 144 4.82 -4.44 -20.70
C GLY A 144 5.89 -5.53 -20.57
N ARG A 145 6.07 -6.11 -19.38
CA ARG A 145 7.06 -7.18 -19.11
C ARG A 145 6.42 -8.35 -18.35
N PRO A 146 5.52 -9.11 -19.00
CA PRO A 146 4.88 -10.26 -18.39
C PRO A 146 5.91 -11.37 -18.12
N PHE A 147 5.66 -12.17 -17.10
CA PHE A 147 6.44 -13.37 -16.86
C PHE A 147 6.13 -14.46 -17.88
N PRO A 148 7.08 -15.38 -18.16
CA PRO A 148 6.77 -16.59 -18.92
C PRO A 148 5.59 -17.34 -18.25
N PRO A 149 4.59 -17.79 -19.02
CA PRO A 149 3.37 -18.37 -18.47
C PRO A 149 3.61 -19.67 -17.66
N ASP A 150 4.61 -20.43 -18.02
CA ASP A 150 4.94 -21.71 -17.40
C ASP A 150 5.99 -21.59 -16.27
N GLU A 151 6.51 -20.39 -15.98
CA GLU A 151 7.51 -20.19 -14.94
C GLU A 151 6.83 -20.10 -13.56
N THR A 152 7.23 -20.99 -12.66
CA THR A 152 6.71 -21.08 -11.29
C THR A 152 7.78 -20.95 -10.23
N ASP A 153 9.09 -21.01 -10.61
CA ASP A 153 10.18 -20.78 -9.66
C ASP A 153 10.28 -19.30 -9.33
N ASN A 154 9.98 -18.95 -8.08
CA ASN A 154 10.04 -17.57 -7.61
C ASN A 154 11.44 -16.96 -7.71
N ARG A 155 12.51 -17.76 -7.65
CA ARG A 155 13.89 -17.26 -7.81
C ARG A 155 14.10 -16.72 -9.22
N VAL A 156 13.72 -17.51 -10.23
CA VAL A 156 13.78 -17.10 -11.64
C VAL A 156 12.90 -15.87 -11.88
N LEU A 157 11.71 -15.82 -11.29
CA LEU A 157 10.81 -14.67 -11.41
C LEU A 157 11.39 -13.39 -10.77
N TRP A 158 12.14 -13.50 -9.67
CA TRP A 158 12.83 -12.37 -9.06
C TRP A 158 14.01 -11.87 -9.90
N ASP A 159 14.76 -12.75 -10.57
CA ASP A 159 15.80 -12.36 -11.52
C ASP A 159 15.19 -11.58 -12.70
N LEU A 160 14.10 -12.09 -13.29
CA LEU A 160 13.35 -11.41 -14.35
C LEU A 160 12.76 -10.05 -13.88
N THR A 161 12.38 -9.97 -12.62
CA THR A 161 11.90 -8.73 -12.00
C THR A 161 13.04 -7.73 -11.90
N SER A 162 14.21 -8.11 -11.37
CA SER A 162 15.39 -7.23 -11.30
C SER A 162 15.79 -6.73 -12.68
N GLU A 163 15.87 -7.62 -13.69
CA GLU A 163 16.12 -7.24 -15.07
C GLU A 163 15.10 -6.22 -15.59
N SER A 164 13.83 -6.43 -15.28
CA SER A 164 12.74 -5.53 -15.70
C SER A 164 12.86 -4.15 -15.05
N PHE A 165 13.21 -4.08 -13.77
CA PHE A 165 13.49 -2.82 -13.07
C PHE A 165 14.70 -2.10 -13.66
N ASN A 166 15.77 -2.84 -14.00
CA ASN A 166 16.95 -2.28 -14.62
C ASN A 166 16.65 -1.69 -15.99
N VAL A 167 15.85 -2.36 -16.81
CA VAL A 167 15.46 -1.84 -18.13
C VAL A 167 14.58 -0.61 -18.03
N LEU A 168 13.60 -0.61 -17.11
CA LEU A 168 12.60 0.47 -17.03
C LEU A 168 13.13 1.70 -16.26
N TYR A 169 13.92 1.51 -15.22
CA TYR A 169 14.27 2.58 -14.28
C TYR A 169 15.78 2.86 -14.21
N GLY A 170 16.62 1.86 -14.47
CA GLY A 170 18.07 1.98 -14.39
C GLY A 170 18.65 3.17 -15.18
N PRO A 171 18.30 3.37 -16.45
CA PRO A 171 18.81 4.49 -17.22
C PRO A 171 18.50 5.87 -16.61
N GLY A 172 17.26 6.07 -16.14
CA GLY A 172 16.84 7.34 -15.52
C GLY A 172 17.53 7.59 -14.18
N ILE A 173 17.59 6.56 -13.32
CA ILE A 173 18.29 6.61 -12.03
C ILE A 173 19.76 6.93 -12.24
N ASN A 174 20.44 6.24 -13.15
CA ASN A 174 21.88 6.42 -13.41
C ASN A 174 22.22 7.76 -14.07
N ALA A 175 21.37 8.25 -14.98
CA ALA A 175 21.52 9.58 -15.54
C ALA A 175 21.44 10.67 -14.46
N HIS A 176 20.48 10.54 -13.54
CA HIS A 176 20.34 11.45 -12.42
C HIS A 176 21.54 11.37 -11.47
N ARG A 177 21.94 10.18 -11.03
CA ARG A 177 23.11 9.96 -10.14
C ARG A 177 24.39 10.55 -10.74
N THR A 178 24.60 10.34 -12.03
CA THR A 178 25.75 10.94 -12.75
C THR A 178 25.69 12.48 -12.71
N SER A 179 24.51 13.07 -12.88
CA SER A 179 24.34 14.54 -12.90
C SER A 179 24.66 15.18 -11.54
N ILE A 180 24.51 14.45 -10.44
CA ILE A 180 24.84 14.91 -9.08
C ILE A 180 26.20 14.37 -8.58
N GLY A 181 27.01 13.78 -9.45
CA GLY A 181 28.35 13.30 -9.13
C GLY A 181 28.42 11.99 -8.33
N GLN A 182 27.33 11.24 -8.25
CA GLN A 182 27.28 9.93 -7.60
C GLN A 182 27.61 8.79 -8.58
N PRO A 183 28.17 7.67 -8.12
CA PRO A 183 28.44 6.51 -8.97
C PRO A 183 27.14 5.89 -9.49
N VAL A 184 27.20 5.31 -10.69
CA VAL A 184 26.11 4.53 -11.27
C VAL A 184 25.86 3.26 -10.44
N VAL A 185 24.65 2.73 -10.53
CA VAL A 185 24.24 1.47 -9.91
C VAL A 185 23.98 0.42 -10.98
N ASP A 186 24.43 -0.80 -10.76
CA ASP A 186 24.28 -1.91 -11.69
C ASP A 186 22.89 -2.56 -11.59
N ASP A 187 22.28 -2.50 -10.39
CA ASP A 187 20.97 -3.05 -10.09
C ASP A 187 20.09 -2.02 -9.36
N ALA A 188 19.06 -1.54 -10.06
CA ALA A 188 18.13 -0.53 -9.54
C ALA A 188 17.27 -1.07 -8.38
N LEU A 189 16.88 -2.36 -8.42
CA LEU A 189 16.09 -3.00 -7.40
C LEU A 189 16.90 -3.17 -6.11
N ARG A 190 18.10 -3.73 -6.24
CA ARG A 190 19.03 -3.90 -5.13
C ARG A 190 19.45 -2.56 -4.51
N HIS A 191 19.63 -1.53 -5.35
CA HIS A 191 19.92 -0.19 -4.87
C HIS A 191 18.85 0.33 -3.93
N VAL A 192 17.56 0.03 -4.19
CA VAL A 192 16.43 0.50 -3.38
C VAL A 192 16.28 -0.29 -2.07
N PHE A 193 16.50 -1.59 -2.08
CA PHE A 193 16.18 -2.50 -0.95
C PHE A 193 17.29 -2.70 0.07
N THR A 194 18.24 -1.85 0.18
CA THR A 194 19.41 -2.02 1.04
C THR A 194 19.18 -2.59 2.43
N GLY A 195 20.05 -3.52 2.79
CA GLY A 195 20.37 -3.93 4.17
C GLY A 195 19.18 -4.48 4.96
N ARG A 196 18.48 -3.63 5.70
CA ARG A 196 17.39 -4.01 6.62
C ARG A 196 16.09 -3.29 6.26
N PRO A 197 15.37 -3.72 5.20
CA PRO A 197 14.09 -3.13 4.86
C PRO A 197 13.04 -3.44 5.92
N LEU A 198 12.09 -2.52 6.12
CA LEU A 198 10.95 -2.72 6.99
C LEU A 198 9.78 -3.28 6.18
N LEU A 199 9.13 -4.32 6.70
CA LEU A 199 7.86 -4.81 6.19
C LEU A 199 6.73 -4.35 7.12
N ALA A 200 5.96 -3.37 6.65
CA ALA A 200 4.83 -2.79 7.37
C ALA A 200 3.52 -3.53 7.05
N ALA A 201 3.54 -4.85 7.14
CA ALA A 201 2.40 -5.75 6.95
C ALA A 201 2.15 -6.58 8.21
N ASP A 202 0.87 -6.84 8.52
CA ASP A 202 0.52 -7.68 9.65
C ASP A 202 0.97 -9.13 9.42
N PRO A 203 1.62 -9.82 10.41
CA PRO A 203 2.15 -11.16 10.22
C PRO A 203 1.09 -12.23 9.93
N VAL A 204 -0.17 -12.02 10.30
CA VAL A 204 -1.27 -12.95 9.99
C VAL A 204 -1.72 -12.78 8.54
N LEU A 205 -1.82 -11.54 8.08
CA LEU A 205 -2.27 -11.24 6.71
C LEU A 205 -1.16 -11.38 5.69
N GLY A 206 0.04 -10.90 5.99
CA GLY A 206 1.19 -10.92 5.08
C GLY A 206 2.42 -11.51 5.78
N PRO A 207 2.46 -12.81 6.09
CA PRO A 207 3.56 -13.42 6.81
C PRO A 207 4.87 -13.30 6.02
N TRP A 208 5.94 -12.97 6.73
CA TRP A 208 7.30 -13.06 6.22
C TRP A 208 7.99 -14.27 6.84
N PRO A 209 8.63 -15.12 6.04
CA PRO A 209 9.35 -16.28 6.55
C PRO A 209 10.47 -15.88 7.52
N THR A 210 10.50 -16.46 8.70
CA THR A 210 11.47 -16.12 9.77
C THR A 210 12.18 -17.34 10.32
N SER A 211 11.91 -18.55 9.81
CA SER A 211 12.56 -19.76 10.32
C SER A 211 14.01 -19.86 9.82
N PRO A 212 14.91 -20.55 10.57
CA PRO A 212 16.27 -20.82 10.09
C PRO A 212 16.33 -21.64 8.79
N ALA A 213 15.30 -22.48 8.53
CA ALA A 213 15.18 -23.22 7.27
C ALA A 213 14.84 -22.26 6.11
N ASP A 214 13.94 -21.31 6.34
CA ASP A 214 13.57 -20.28 5.35
C ASP A 214 14.76 -19.34 5.09
N ALA A 215 15.60 -19.04 6.11
CA ALA A 215 16.80 -18.23 5.96
C ALA A 215 17.86 -18.94 5.09
N ALA A 216 17.96 -20.27 5.13
CA ALA A 216 18.84 -21.03 4.25
C ALA A 216 18.36 -20.96 2.79
N ASP A 217 17.04 -21.01 2.57
CA ASP A 217 16.44 -20.87 1.23
C ASP A 217 16.61 -19.45 0.67
N LEU A 218 16.61 -18.43 1.54
CA LEU A 218 16.90 -17.04 1.17
C LEU A 218 18.38 -16.85 0.78
N ALA A 219 19.31 -17.59 1.40
CA ALA A 219 20.73 -17.52 1.09
C ALA A 219 21.09 -18.05 -0.32
N ASP A 220 20.23 -18.90 -0.90
CA ASP A 220 20.37 -19.40 -2.28
C ASP A 220 19.91 -18.40 -3.37
N LEU A 221 19.27 -17.29 -2.98
CA LEU A 221 19.12 -16.11 -3.83
C LEU A 221 20.46 -15.36 -3.83
N ALA A 222 21.43 -15.86 -4.60
CA ALA A 222 22.88 -15.57 -4.50
C ALA A 222 23.27 -14.09 -4.41
N ASP A 223 22.37 -13.18 -4.77
CA ASP A 223 22.59 -11.73 -4.79
C ASP A 223 21.67 -10.91 -3.88
N LEU A 224 20.65 -11.52 -3.26
CA LEU A 224 19.67 -10.85 -2.37
C LEU A 224 19.65 -11.49 -0.95
N ALA A 225 20.58 -12.42 -0.67
CA ALA A 225 20.74 -13.12 0.60
C ALA A 225 20.94 -12.21 1.82
N ASP A 226 21.30 -10.93 1.59
CA ASP A 226 21.64 -9.97 2.64
C ASP A 226 20.44 -9.15 3.13
N LEU A 227 19.20 -9.45 2.68
CA LEU A 227 18.02 -8.73 3.16
C LEU A 227 17.56 -9.26 4.52
N ASP A 228 17.97 -8.59 5.59
CA ASP A 228 17.44 -8.80 6.94
C ASP A 228 16.12 -8.04 7.10
N VAL A 229 15.03 -8.61 6.56
CA VAL A 229 13.71 -7.99 6.59
C VAL A 229 13.15 -7.96 8.01
N VAL A 230 12.77 -6.78 8.48
CA VAL A 230 12.16 -6.61 9.80
C VAL A 230 10.66 -6.35 9.66
N GLN A 231 9.85 -7.33 10.00
CA GLN A 231 8.40 -7.21 9.97
C GLN A 231 7.88 -6.52 11.23
N THR A 232 7.31 -5.33 11.06
CA THR A 232 6.86 -4.48 12.17
C THR A 232 5.37 -4.62 12.49
N GLY A 233 4.58 -5.14 11.57
CA GLY A 233 3.12 -5.04 11.57
C GLY A 233 2.62 -3.87 10.73
N ALA A 234 1.34 -3.87 10.37
CA ALA A 234 0.75 -2.81 9.55
C ALA A 234 0.75 -1.44 10.26
N TRP A 235 1.06 -0.39 9.51
CA TRP A 235 1.03 0.99 10.01
C TRP A 235 -0.32 1.61 9.71
N ILE A 236 -1.16 1.73 10.73
CA ILE A 236 -2.53 2.24 10.59
C ILE A 236 -2.63 3.55 11.33
N LEU A 237 -2.93 4.63 10.59
CA LEU A 237 -3.26 5.91 11.20
C LEU A 237 -4.61 5.80 11.89
N PRO A 238 -4.70 6.07 13.21
CA PRO A 238 -5.98 6.13 13.89
C PRO A 238 -6.90 7.18 13.25
N ASP A 239 -8.15 6.83 13.05
CA ASP A 239 -9.19 7.74 12.56
C ASP A 239 -10.30 7.85 13.60
N GLU A 240 -10.37 8.99 14.27
CA GLU A 240 -11.35 9.26 15.33
C GLU A 240 -12.57 10.04 14.82
N ARG A 241 -12.63 10.33 13.50
CA ARG A 241 -13.76 11.05 12.92
C ARG A 241 -15.05 10.25 13.12
N PRO A 242 -16.14 10.84 13.62
CA PRO A 242 -17.42 10.16 13.73
C PRO A 242 -18.00 9.88 12.32
N LEU A 243 -18.84 8.86 12.23
CA LEU A 243 -19.69 8.68 11.04
C LEU A 243 -20.69 9.83 10.96
N SER A 244 -21.08 10.23 9.74
CA SER A 244 -22.09 11.26 9.55
C SER A 244 -23.44 10.80 10.12
N ALA A 245 -24.31 11.77 10.46
CA ALA A 245 -25.65 11.47 10.98
C ALA A 245 -26.48 10.67 9.96
N GLU A 246 -26.37 10.99 8.67
CA GLU A 246 -27.03 10.28 7.58
C GLU A 246 -26.58 8.82 7.50
N LEU A 247 -25.26 8.57 7.49
CA LEU A 247 -24.72 7.23 7.46
C LEU A 247 -25.08 6.43 8.72
N SER A 248 -25.04 7.07 9.89
CA SER A 248 -25.43 6.44 11.14
C SER A 248 -26.91 6.03 11.13
N ALA A 249 -27.79 6.90 10.66
CA ALA A 249 -29.21 6.61 10.51
C ALA A 249 -29.45 5.46 9.50
N PHE A 250 -28.74 5.46 8.37
CA PHE A 250 -28.81 4.36 7.41
C PHE A 250 -28.37 3.03 8.04
N LEU A 251 -27.28 3.02 8.78
CA LEU A 251 -26.78 1.79 9.45
C LEU A 251 -27.77 1.28 10.51
N ASP A 252 -28.43 2.18 11.25
CA ASP A 252 -29.39 1.84 12.32
C ASP A 252 -30.77 1.40 11.80
N ALA A 253 -31.11 1.73 10.55
CA ALA A 253 -32.42 1.49 9.95
C ALA A 253 -32.72 0.03 9.60
N GLY A 254 -31.74 -0.91 9.73
CA GLY A 254 -31.97 -2.31 9.40
C GLY A 254 -30.73 -3.19 9.49
N GLU A 255 -30.80 -4.36 8.85
CA GLU A 255 -29.68 -5.31 8.81
C GLU A 255 -28.38 -4.67 8.28
N PRO A 256 -27.20 -5.12 8.74
CA PRO A 256 -25.92 -4.60 8.29
C PRO A 256 -25.79 -4.63 6.76
N PRO A 257 -25.45 -3.49 6.11
CA PRO A 257 -25.27 -3.43 4.67
C PRO A 257 -23.95 -4.08 4.24
N VAL A 258 -23.80 -4.28 2.92
CA VAL A 258 -22.51 -4.57 2.31
C VAL A 258 -21.87 -3.23 1.87
N TYR A 259 -20.62 -3.00 2.24
CA TYR A 259 -19.84 -1.88 1.72
C TYR A 259 -19.16 -2.27 0.40
N VAL A 260 -19.24 -1.40 -0.59
CA VAL A 260 -18.56 -1.55 -1.90
C VAL A 260 -17.74 -0.31 -2.16
N GLY A 261 -16.41 -0.44 -2.31
CA GLY A 261 -15.57 0.72 -2.58
C GLY A 261 -14.17 0.34 -3.05
N PHE A 262 -13.69 1.01 -4.10
CA PHE A 262 -12.42 0.71 -4.74
C PHE A 262 -11.32 1.76 -4.44
N GLY A 263 -11.56 2.66 -3.49
CA GLY A 263 -10.56 3.60 -2.96
C GLY A 263 -9.98 4.53 -4.04
N SER A 264 -8.65 4.53 -4.15
CA SER A 264 -7.91 5.34 -5.13
C SER A 264 -7.77 4.68 -6.51
N MET A 265 -8.47 3.55 -6.77
CA MET A 265 -8.42 2.90 -8.08
C MET A 265 -9.33 3.61 -9.08
N PRO A 266 -8.80 4.01 -10.26
CA PRO A 266 -9.62 4.54 -11.34
C PRO A 266 -10.26 3.37 -12.10
N MET A 267 -11.42 2.96 -11.68
CA MET A 267 -12.17 1.92 -12.40
C MET A 267 -12.62 2.48 -13.76
N ARG A 268 -12.04 1.97 -14.85
CA ARG A 268 -12.30 2.49 -16.21
C ARG A 268 -13.77 2.35 -16.64
N GLU A 269 -14.47 1.35 -16.11
CA GLU A 269 -15.89 1.07 -16.34
C GLU A 269 -16.67 1.20 -15.03
N SER A 270 -16.43 2.29 -14.30
CA SER A 270 -16.91 2.48 -12.92
C SER A 270 -18.45 2.39 -12.79
N ALA A 271 -19.19 2.87 -13.77
CA ALA A 271 -20.66 2.82 -13.75
C ALA A 271 -21.17 1.37 -13.81
N ASP A 272 -20.60 0.56 -14.70
CA ASP A 272 -20.98 -0.85 -14.87
C ASP A 272 -20.62 -1.67 -13.63
N VAL A 273 -19.43 -1.42 -13.06
CA VAL A 273 -18.98 -2.09 -11.82
C VAL A 273 -19.88 -1.72 -10.63
N ALA A 274 -20.28 -0.46 -10.51
CA ALA A 274 -21.20 -0.02 -9.46
C ALA A 274 -22.56 -0.70 -9.59
N GLN A 275 -23.11 -0.76 -10.82
CA GLN A 275 -24.37 -1.43 -11.10
C GLN A 275 -24.31 -2.91 -10.75
N VAL A 276 -23.30 -3.62 -11.27
CA VAL A 276 -23.10 -5.06 -10.99
C VAL A 276 -23.00 -5.32 -9.49
N ALA A 277 -22.28 -4.45 -8.76
CA ALA A 277 -22.11 -4.62 -7.31
C ALA A 277 -23.42 -4.41 -6.55
N VAL A 278 -24.20 -3.38 -6.88
CA VAL A 278 -25.51 -3.11 -6.24
C VAL A 278 -26.49 -4.24 -6.53
N GLU A 279 -26.60 -4.69 -7.79
CA GLU A 279 -27.48 -5.81 -8.17
C GLU A 279 -27.08 -7.13 -7.47
N ALA A 280 -25.79 -7.44 -7.41
CA ALA A 280 -25.31 -8.65 -6.75
C ALA A 280 -25.59 -8.62 -5.24
N VAL A 281 -25.38 -7.49 -4.57
CA VAL A 281 -25.68 -7.34 -3.13
C VAL A 281 -27.18 -7.45 -2.86
N ARG A 282 -28.02 -6.82 -3.69
CA ARG A 282 -29.50 -6.89 -3.57
C ARG A 282 -30.01 -8.33 -3.76
N ALA A 283 -29.41 -9.10 -4.67
CA ALA A 283 -29.76 -10.51 -4.85
C ALA A 283 -29.55 -11.37 -3.59
N HIS A 284 -28.66 -10.93 -2.68
CA HIS A 284 -28.48 -11.54 -1.35
C HIS A 284 -29.37 -10.89 -0.27
N GLY A 285 -30.34 -10.07 -0.64
CA GLY A 285 -31.26 -9.41 0.30
C GLY A 285 -30.56 -8.39 1.23
N ARG A 286 -29.45 -7.79 0.78
CA ARG A 286 -28.67 -6.85 1.59
C ARG A 286 -28.78 -5.43 1.06
N ARG A 287 -28.71 -4.45 1.97
CA ARG A 287 -28.53 -3.04 1.66
C ARG A 287 -27.11 -2.76 1.24
N VAL A 288 -26.87 -1.69 0.50
CA VAL A 288 -25.59 -1.35 -0.10
C VAL A 288 -25.08 0.00 0.40
N LEU A 289 -23.81 0.06 0.77
CA LEU A 289 -23.05 1.30 0.93
C LEU A 289 -22.02 1.41 -0.20
N VAL A 290 -22.14 2.44 -1.04
CA VAL A 290 -21.21 2.68 -2.15
C VAL A 290 -20.20 3.77 -1.77
N GLY A 291 -18.94 3.41 -1.62
CA GLY A 291 -17.83 4.35 -1.46
C GLY A 291 -17.43 4.94 -2.81
N ARG A 292 -17.59 6.25 -3.01
CA ARG A 292 -17.32 6.92 -4.30
C ARG A 292 -15.87 6.74 -4.76
N GLY A 293 -14.90 6.91 -3.85
CA GLY A 293 -13.47 6.82 -4.17
C GLY A 293 -13.04 7.77 -5.29
N TRP A 294 -11.91 7.48 -5.91
CA TRP A 294 -11.44 8.23 -7.10
C TRP A 294 -12.18 7.85 -8.38
N ALA A 295 -12.81 6.68 -8.40
CA ALA A 295 -13.67 6.25 -9.51
C ALA A 295 -15.00 7.00 -9.57
N ASP A 296 -15.32 7.79 -8.53
CA ASP A 296 -16.59 8.51 -8.35
C ASP A 296 -17.81 7.61 -8.60
N LEU A 297 -17.80 6.43 -7.96
CA LEU A 297 -18.90 5.48 -8.06
C LEU A 297 -20.20 6.17 -7.65
N ALA A 298 -21.17 6.18 -8.55
CA ALA A 298 -22.47 6.79 -8.33
C ALA A 298 -23.51 5.74 -7.91
N LEU A 299 -24.60 6.19 -7.28
CA LEU A 299 -25.80 5.38 -7.12
C LEU A 299 -26.44 5.15 -8.49
N ILE A 300 -27.00 3.95 -8.67
CA ILE A 300 -27.74 3.59 -9.91
C ILE A 300 -29.21 4.00 -9.85
N ASP A 301 -29.72 4.21 -8.65
CA ASP A 301 -31.11 4.63 -8.38
C ASP A 301 -31.24 5.32 -7.01
N ASP A 302 -32.42 5.83 -6.70
CA ASP A 302 -32.77 6.55 -5.47
C ASP A 302 -33.52 5.66 -4.46
N GLN A 303 -33.26 4.33 -4.43
CA GLN A 303 -33.93 3.45 -3.48
C GLN A 303 -33.31 3.58 -2.09
N ASP A 304 -34.16 3.44 -1.04
CA ASP A 304 -33.77 3.58 0.37
C ASP A 304 -32.79 2.48 0.86
N ASP A 305 -32.56 1.45 0.07
CA ASP A 305 -31.63 0.33 0.40
C ASP A 305 -30.18 0.61 -0.01
N CYS A 306 -29.92 1.77 -0.64
CA CYS A 306 -28.60 2.13 -1.14
C CYS A 306 -28.20 3.54 -0.69
N LEU A 307 -26.95 3.71 -0.19
CA LEU A 307 -26.39 5.00 0.18
C LEU A 307 -24.99 5.16 -0.37
N ALA A 308 -24.70 6.30 -1.04
CA ALA A 308 -23.35 6.66 -1.47
C ALA A 308 -22.64 7.48 -0.39
N VAL A 309 -21.42 7.10 -0.07
CA VAL A 309 -20.57 7.80 0.91
C VAL A 309 -19.29 8.31 0.25
N GLY A 310 -18.81 9.46 0.70
CA GLY A 310 -17.52 10.01 0.31
C GLY A 310 -16.36 9.42 1.13
N ASP A 311 -15.42 10.28 1.53
CA ASP A 311 -14.37 9.88 2.47
C ASP A 311 -14.97 9.62 3.85
N VAL A 312 -14.89 8.39 4.31
CA VAL A 312 -15.50 7.92 5.55
C VAL A 312 -14.49 7.19 6.43
N ASN A 313 -14.66 7.28 7.73
CA ASN A 313 -13.88 6.51 8.70
C ASN A 313 -14.19 5.01 8.59
N HIS A 314 -13.36 4.28 7.87
CA HIS A 314 -13.49 2.82 7.70
C HIS A 314 -13.33 2.07 9.04
N GLN A 315 -12.55 2.59 10.00
CA GLN A 315 -12.36 1.93 11.29
C GLN A 315 -13.64 1.96 12.13
N ALA A 316 -14.47 3.00 11.98
CA ALA A 316 -15.77 3.08 12.62
C ALA A 316 -16.88 2.37 11.79
N LEU A 317 -16.74 2.33 10.46
CA LEU A 317 -17.75 1.78 9.56
C LEU A 317 -17.70 0.25 9.46
N PHE A 318 -16.52 -0.34 9.25
CA PHE A 318 -16.39 -1.78 8.93
C PHE A 318 -16.89 -2.74 10.02
N PRO A 319 -16.83 -2.40 11.33
CA PRO A 319 -17.52 -3.22 12.35
C PRO A 319 -19.05 -3.32 12.19
N ARG A 320 -19.66 -2.40 11.42
CA ARG A 320 -21.10 -2.26 11.24
C ARG A 320 -21.63 -2.78 9.89
N VAL A 321 -20.77 -3.40 9.06
CA VAL A 321 -21.16 -3.94 7.75
C VAL A 321 -21.19 -5.46 7.73
N ALA A 322 -22.00 -6.03 6.83
CA ALA A 322 -22.08 -7.48 6.63
C ALA A 322 -20.84 -8.04 5.92
N ALA A 323 -20.32 -7.32 4.93
CA ALA A 323 -19.08 -7.62 4.20
C ALA A 323 -18.52 -6.35 3.57
N VAL A 324 -17.25 -6.42 3.13
CA VAL A 324 -16.55 -5.34 2.43
C VAL A 324 -16.11 -5.86 1.07
N VAL A 325 -16.62 -5.25 -0.01
CA VAL A 325 -16.16 -5.49 -1.39
C VAL A 325 -15.18 -4.39 -1.75
N HIS A 326 -13.95 -4.76 -2.09
CA HIS A 326 -12.90 -3.78 -2.37
C HIS A 326 -11.82 -4.31 -3.33
N HIS A 327 -10.90 -3.42 -3.76
CA HIS A 327 -9.85 -3.78 -4.72
C HIS A 327 -8.68 -4.60 -4.13
N GLY A 328 -8.56 -4.72 -2.81
CA GLY A 328 -7.45 -5.46 -2.18
C GLY A 328 -6.23 -4.62 -1.81
N GLY A 329 -6.36 -3.29 -1.69
CA GLY A 329 -5.25 -2.49 -1.14
C GLY A 329 -4.93 -2.87 0.31
N ALA A 330 -3.64 -2.93 0.68
CA ALA A 330 -3.14 -3.39 1.98
C ALA A 330 -3.85 -2.74 3.18
N GLY A 331 -4.06 -1.41 3.14
CA GLY A 331 -4.72 -0.66 4.23
C GLY A 331 -6.18 -1.04 4.42
N THR A 332 -6.95 -1.14 3.32
CA THR A 332 -8.37 -1.54 3.38
C THR A 332 -8.51 -2.99 3.84
N THR A 333 -7.69 -3.89 3.28
CA THR A 333 -7.64 -5.30 3.66
C THR A 333 -7.38 -5.46 5.16
N THR A 334 -6.38 -4.76 5.68
CA THR A 334 -6.03 -4.82 7.11
C THR A 334 -7.14 -4.22 7.98
N THR A 335 -7.73 -3.09 7.57
CA THR A 335 -8.79 -2.43 8.35
C THR A 335 -10.05 -3.31 8.41
N ALA A 336 -10.44 -3.94 7.31
CA ALA A 336 -11.56 -4.88 7.27
C ALA A 336 -11.28 -6.14 8.11
N ALA A 337 -10.07 -6.70 8.03
CA ALA A 337 -9.67 -7.85 8.85
C ALA A 337 -9.71 -7.53 10.35
N ARG A 338 -9.20 -6.36 10.77
CA ARG A 338 -9.27 -5.88 12.17
C ARG A 338 -10.70 -5.70 12.67
N ALA A 339 -11.60 -5.28 11.79
CA ALA A 339 -13.01 -5.13 12.10
C ALA A 339 -13.78 -6.47 12.18
N GLY A 340 -13.13 -7.59 11.85
CA GLY A 340 -13.81 -8.89 11.71
C GLY A 340 -14.84 -8.90 10.58
N ALA A 341 -14.69 -8.01 9.58
CA ALA A 341 -15.58 -7.94 8.45
C ALA A 341 -15.13 -8.91 7.35
N PRO A 342 -15.99 -9.82 6.88
CA PRO A 342 -15.71 -10.64 5.71
C PRO A 342 -15.44 -9.79 4.48
N GLN A 343 -14.58 -10.27 3.59
CA GLN A 343 -14.10 -9.48 2.45
C GLN A 343 -14.36 -10.19 1.13
N VAL A 344 -14.69 -9.41 0.10
CA VAL A 344 -14.61 -9.81 -1.29
C VAL A 344 -13.57 -8.92 -1.97
N VAL A 345 -12.46 -9.50 -2.41
CA VAL A 345 -11.38 -8.78 -3.06
C VAL A 345 -11.51 -8.92 -4.56
N VAL A 346 -11.65 -7.79 -5.27
CA VAL A 346 -11.65 -7.69 -6.74
C VAL A 346 -10.35 -7.04 -7.18
N PRO A 347 -9.27 -7.82 -7.37
CA PRO A 347 -7.93 -7.29 -7.56
C PRO A 347 -7.78 -6.60 -8.91
N GLN A 348 -7.09 -5.46 -8.95
CA GLN A 348 -6.83 -4.70 -10.16
C GLN A 348 -5.36 -4.78 -10.60
N LEU A 349 -4.41 -4.66 -9.66
CA LEU A 349 -2.98 -4.58 -9.97
C LEU A 349 -2.07 -4.82 -8.73
N VAL A 350 -0.79 -4.97 -8.97
CA VAL A 350 0.33 -5.03 -8.03
C VAL A 350 0.17 -6.09 -6.92
N ASP A 351 -0.05 -5.67 -5.68
CA ASP A 351 -0.17 -6.54 -4.49
C ASP A 351 -1.59 -7.09 -4.25
N GLN A 352 -2.57 -6.56 -4.95
CA GLN A 352 -3.99 -6.88 -4.70
C GLN A 352 -4.35 -8.35 -4.93
N PRO A 353 -3.82 -9.06 -5.95
CA PRO A 353 -4.03 -10.51 -6.10
C PRO A 353 -3.47 -11.29 -4.90
N TYR A 354 -2.34 -10.88 -4.35
CA TYR A 354 -1.78 -11.49 -3.14
C TYR A 354 -2.73 -11.36 -1.95
N TRP A 355 -3.27 -10.16 -1.69
CA TRP A 355 -4.22 -9.94 -0.62
C TRP A 355 -5.51 -10.72 -0.82
N GLY A 356 -6.02 -10.79 -2.06
CA GLY A 356 -7.18 -11.62 -2.38
C GLY A 356 -6.96 -13.09 -2.04
N ALA A 357 -5.84 -13.66 -2.48
CA ALA A 357 -5.47 -15.03 -2.18
C ALA A 357 -5.35 -15.28 -0.66
N ARG A 358 -4.74 -14.36 0.08
CA ARG A 358 -4.63 -14.46 1.55
C ARG A 358 -5.97 -14.41 2.26
N ILE A 359 -6.89 -13.55 1.82
CA ILE A 359 -8.24 -13.48 2.38
C ILE A 359 -8.99 -14.81 2.19
N ALA A 360 -8.88 -15.40 0.99
CA ALA A 360 -9.47 -16.71 0.70
C ALA A 360 -8.81 -17.83 1.52
N GLU A 361 -7.50 -17.88 1.60
CA GLU A 361 -6.74 -18.89 2.37
C GLU A 361 -7.06 -18.84 3.87
N LEU A 362 -7.17 -17.64 4.43
CA LEU A 362 -7.56 -17.45 5.84
C LEU A 362 -9.04 -17.78 6.10
N GLY A 363 -9.84 -18.00 5.05
CA GLY A 363 -11.27 -18.27 5.17
C GLY A 363 -12.09 -17.10 5.70
N ILE A 364 -11.61 -15.86 5.48
CA ILE A 364 -12.28 -14.62 5.93
C ILE A 364 -12.95 -13.87 4.79
N GLY A 365 -13.11 -14.50 3.64
CA GLY A 365 -13.76 -13.95 2.46
C GLY A 365 -13.42 -14.71 1.18
N ALA A 366 -13.55 -14.03 0.04
CA ALA A 366 -13.30 -14.57 -1.28
C ALA A 366 -12.43 -13.61 -2.12
N ALA A 367 -11.61 -14.17 -3.02
CA ALA A 367 -10.96 -13.44 -4.11
C ALA A 367 -11.78 -13.59 -5.39
N HIS A 368 -11.99 -12.49 -6.09
CA HIS A 368 -12.56 -12.50 -7.43
C HIS A 368 -11.47 -12.84 -8.46
N ASP A 369 -11.82 -13.59 -9.47
CA ASP A 369 -10.90 -13.92 -10.57
C ASP A 369 -10.88 -12.75 -11.58
N GLY A 370 -9.80 -11.99 -11.56
CA GLY A 370 -9.56 -10.85 -12.45
C GLY A 370 -10.24 -9.53 -12.03
N PRO A 371 -10.02 -8.47 -12.82
CA PRO A 371 -10.33 -7.09 -12.42
C PRO A 371 -11.77 -6.65 -12.69
N THR A 372 -12.52 -7.37 -13.54
CA THR A 372 -13.86 -6.96 -13.99
C THR A 372 -14.90 -7.97 -13.51
N PRO A 373 -15.66 -7.65 -12.45
CA PRO A 373 -16.68 -8.55 -11.92
C PRO A 373 -17.92 -8.58 -12.84
N THR A 374 -18.53 -9.76 -12.96
CA THR A 374 -19.89 -9.93 -13.47
C THR A 374 -20.86 -10.11 -12.33
N PHE A 375 -22.16 -10.00 -12.59
CA PHE A 375 -23.20 -10.28 -11.60
C PHE A 375 -23.02 -11.68 -10.98
N GLU A 376 -22.83 -12.69 -11.81
CA GLU A 376 -22.70 -14.09 -11.39
C GLU A 376 -21.45 -14.31 -10.53
N SER A 377 -20.30 -13.78 -11.00
CA SER A 377 -19.03 -13.97 -10.29
C SER A 377 -19.00 -13.24 -8.94
N LEU A 378 -19.52 -12.01 -8.88
CA LEU A 378 -19.58 -11.23 -7.66
C LEU A 378 -20.63 -11.78 -6.68
N SER A 379 -21.79 -12.23 -7.18
CA SER A 379 -22.81 -12.88 -6.36
C SER A 379 -22.30 -14.18 -5.74
N ALA A 380 -21.53 -15.00 -6.48
CA ALA A 380 -20.89 -16.19 -5.94
C ALA A 380 -19.88 -15.86 -4.82
N ALA A 381 -19.02 -14.85 -5.03
CA ALA A 381 -18.06 -14.39 -4.02
C ALA A 381 -18.76 -13.83 -2.76
N LEU A 382 -19.84 -13.05 -2.94
CA LEU A 382 -20.67 -12.56 -1.84
C LEU A 382 -21.34 -13.71 -1.05
N GLY A 383 -21.78 -14.78 -1.73
CA GLY A 383 -22.31 -15.97 -1.07
C GLY A 383 -21.31 -16.58 -0.08
N ILE A 384 -20.02 -16.62 -0.43
CA ILE A 384 -18.93 -17.05 0.47
C ILE A 384 -18.73 -16.06 1.61
N ALA A 385 -18.62 -14.77 1.30
CA ALA A 385 -18.33 -13.74 2.29
C ALA A 385 -19.46 -13.57 3.33
N LEU A 386 -20.71 -13.72 2.91
CA LEU A 386 -21.88 -13.57 3.77
C LEU A 386 -22.23 -14.82 4.57
N ALA A 387 -21.52 -15.95 4.35
CA ALA A 387 -21.73 -17.18 5.11
C ALA A 387 -21.38 -16.98 6.61
N PRO A 388 -22.19 -17.54 7.54
CA PRO A 388 -21.93 -17.42 8.98
C PRO A 388 -20.55 -17.91 9.40
N GLU A 389 -20.04 -18.95 8.77
CA GLU A 389 -18.72 -19.54 9.02
C GLU A 389 -17.61 -18.54 8.66
N THR A 390 -17.74 -17.83 7.56
CA THR A 390 -16.79 -16.80 7.13
C THR A 390 -16.76 -15.64 8.14
N ARG A 391 -17.93 -15.18 8.62
CA ARG A 391 -18.03 -14.17 9.67
C ARG A 391 -17.36 -14.64 10.98
N ALA A 392 -17.63 -15.86 11.42
CA ALA A 392 -17.02 -16.42 12.62
C ALA A 392 -15.49 -16.49 12.49
N ARG A 393 -15.00 -16.92 11.33
CA ARG A 393 -13.57 -16.96 11.02
C ARG A 393 -12.95 -15.57 10.98
N ALA A 394 -13.58 -14.59 10.34
CA ALA A 394 -13.13 -13.21 10.30
C ALA A 394 -13.02 -12.60 11.70
N THR A 395 -14.00 -12.88 12.58
CA THR A 395 -13.94 -12.45 13.99
C THR A 395 -12.75 -13.07 14.73
N THR A 396 -12.48 -14.37 14.49
CA THR A 396 -11.31 -15.04 15.09
C THR A 396 -9.99 -14.42 14.62
N VAL A 397 -9.85 -14.17 13.31
CA VAL A 397 -8.65 -13.56 12.73
C VAL A 397 -8.47 -12.13 13.24
N ALA A 398 -9.55 -11.36 13.38
CA ALA A 398 -9.48 -9.99 13.89
C ALA A 398 -8.76 -9.87 15.24
N ALA A 399 -8.95 -10.83 16.13
CA ALA A 399 -8.29 -10.88 17.43
C ALA A 399 -6.78 -11.14 17.37
N MET A 400 -6.27 -11.58 16.22
CA MET A 400 -4.86 -11.88 16.00
C MET A 400 -4.11 -10.72 15.32
N ILE A 401 -4.83 -9.78 14.71
CA ILE A 401 -4.23 -8.66 13.97
C ILE A 401 -3.62 -7.64 14.93
N ARG A 402 -2.36 -7.29 14.71
CA ARG A 402 -1.63 -6.32 15.53
C ARG A 402 -2.08 -4.87 15.24
N THR A 403 -2.01 -4.03 16.27
CA THR A 403 -2.39 -2.62 16.17
C THR A 403 -1.24 -1.65 16.44
N ASP A 404 -0.07 -2.16 16.79
CA ASP A 404 1.09 -1.41 17.27
C ASP A 404 2.22 -1.27 16.22
N GLY A 405 1.99 -1.67 14.96
CA GLY A 405 3.03 -1.76 13.95
C GLY A 405 3.82 -0.46 13.72
N ALA A 406 3.14 0.69 13.66
CA ALA A 406 3.80 1.99 13.53
C ALA A 406 4.68 2.34 14.76
N THR A 407 4.19 2.02 15.97
CA THR A 407 4.95 2.25 17.22
C THR A 407 6.18 1.35 17.30
N VAL A 408 6.07 0.08 16.89
CA VAL A 408 7.19 -0.86 16.80
C VAL A 408 8.24 -0.34 15.82
N ALA A 409 7.82 0.08 14.63
CA ALA A 409 8.71 0.66 13.63
C ALA A 409 9.41 1.94 14.14
N ALA A 410 8.65 2.84 14.76
CA ALA A 410 9.20 4.08 15.30
C ALA A 410 10.29 3.83 16.35
N LYS A 411 10.06 2.93 17.31
CA LYS A 411 11.06 2.53 18.31
C LYS A 411 12.32 1.95 17.65
N LEU A 412 12.13 1.02 16.71
CA LEU A 412 13.23 0.39 15.99
C LEU A 412 14.09 1.41 15.22
N LEU A 413 13.44 2.36 14.55
CA LEU A 413 14.13 3.41 13.80
C LEU A 413 14.96 4.32 14.74
N LEU A 414 14.37 4.79 15.84
CA LEU A 414 15.07 5.64 16.80
C LEU A 414 16.27 4.94 17.45
N ASP A 415 16.11 3.66 17.81
CA ASP A 415 17.20 2.85 18.39
C ASP A 415 18.34 2.61 17.38
N THR A 416 18.01 2.37 16.12
CA THR A 416 19.01 2.07 15.08
C THR A 416 19.77 3.32 14.68
N VAL A 417 19.05 4.42 14.39
CA VAL A 417 19.66 5.70 14.01
C VAL A 417 20.52 6.25 15.16
N GLY A 418 20.05 6.13 16.41
CA GLY A 418 20.82 6.56 17.58
C GLY A 418 22.15 5.84 17.75
N ARG A 419 22.24 4.54 17.42
CA ARG A 419 23.50 3.77 17.42
C ARG A 419 24.40 4.18 16.27
N GLU A 420 23.89 4.25 15.04
CA GLU A 420 24.65 4.60 13.84
C GLU A 420 25.24 6.03 13.92
N THR A 421 24.57 6.96 14.59
CA THR A 421 25.09 8.32 14.83
C THR A 421 26.13 8.36 15.95
N SER A 422 26.00 7.51 16.96
CA SER A 422 26.98 7.40 18.06
C SER A 422 28.31 6.78 17.60
N ASP A 423 28.28 5.84 16.65
CA ASP A 423 29.46 5.18 16.11
C ASP A 423 30.26 6.08 15.15
N ARG A 424 29.67 7.21 14.72
CA ARG A 424 30.33 8.18 13.81
C ARG A 424 30.92 9.40 14.54
N SER A 425 30.56 9.61 15.80
CA SER A 425 31.04 10.70 16.66
C SER A 425 32.26 10.26 17.51
#